data_6449d2362000cfc8e4fb45ead7447ece
#
_entry.id   6449d2362000cfc8e4fb45ead7447ece
#
_cell.length_a   1.000
_cell.length_b   1.000
_cell.length_c   1.000
_cell.angle_alpha   90.00
_cell.angle_beta   90.00
_cell.angle_gamma   90.00
#
_symmetry.space_group_name_H-M   'P 1'
#
loop_
_entity.id
_entity.type
_entity.pdbx_description
1 polymer ?
#
loop_
_entity_poly.entity_id
_entity_poly.type
_entity_poly.pdbx_seq_one_letter_code
_entity_poly.pdbx_strand_id
1 'polypeptide(L)'
;MNRRSFAQSLGGAIALSALTGSSAAKEPSSDGKPGRIMAIAAHPGDGMFTMGAALAQQVEHGGSGALLSLSLGEKGAPKDIPVQHYGEMQRAATEKATRLLGVDPIFLSYPDAEIPFNEESALAVCDVIRQYKPDVVITHWSGSWHKDHQNCHLIVRDAAFYAGLATLSRSLPPHSVSRIYYADNWEDATNFVPDTYLDIEAVYEKWLQACDFYPMWRGQTGFFRYNDYYSSLSIMRGCLSGNKHAVALMSSPEQQMSRPRSL
;
A
#
# COMPACT_ATOMS: atom_id res chain seq x y z
N MET A 1 24.10 47.77 -46.13
CA MET A 1 24.64 48.15 -44.84
C MET A 1 24.82 46.92 -44.00
N ASN A 2 26.06 46.63 -43.63
CA ASN A 2 26.60 45.35 -43.21
C ASN A 2 26.21 44.90 -41.81
N ARG A 3 25.66 43.71 -41.69
CA ARG A 3 25.55 42.93 -40.44
C ARG A 3 26.86 42.20 -40.19
N ARG A 4 27.83 42.83 -39.57
CA ARG A 4 29.05 42.16 -39.00
C ARG A 4 29.76 43.15 -38.12
N SER A 5 29.55 43.00 -36.79
CA SER A 5 30.57 43.27 -35.76
C SER A 5 29.87 43.58 -34.41
N PHE A 6 29.51 42.53 -33.73
CA PHE A 6 29.41 42.54 -32.27
C PHE A 6 29.63 41.11 -31.76
N ALA A 7 30.86 40.68 -31.81
CA ALA A 7 31.35 39.50 -31.14
C ALA A 7 32.80 39.70 -30.80
N GLN A 8 33.05 40.23 -29.62
CA GLN A 8 34.31 39.98 -28.89
C GLN A 8 34.26 40.69 -27.52
N SER A 9 34.50 39.87 -26.54
CA SER A 9 34.85 40.15 -25.14
C SER A 9 33.73 39.95 -24.16
N LEU A 10 33.75 38.72 -23.57
CA LEU A 10 33.76 38.50 -22.13
C LEU A 10 33.90 36.97 -21.91
N GLY A 11 35.12 36.51 -21.91
CA GLY A 11 35.48 35.17 -21.42
C GLY A 11 35.34 35.19 -19.89
N GLY A 12 34.30 34.61 -19.40
CA GLY A 12 34.14 34.25 -17.98
C GLY A 12 33.75 32.79 -17.94
N ALA A 13 34.75 31.92 -17.68
CA ALA A 13 34.50 30.51 -17.43
C ALA A 13 33.70 30.36 -16.12
N ILE A 14 32.39 30.14 -16.24
CA ILE A 14 31.59 29.69 -15.10
C ILE A 14 31.80 28.18 -15.03
N ALA A 15 32.60 27.75 -14.07
CA ALA A 15 32.71 26.35 -13.68
C ALA A 15 31.34 25.91 -13.10
N LEU A 16 30.59 25.14 -13.89
CA LEU A 16 29.39 24.45 -13.45
C LEU A 16 29.82 23.29 -12.56
N SER A 17 29.98 23.55 -11.26
CA SER A 17 30.14 22.47 -10.28
C SER A 17 28.82 21.72 -10.20
N ALA A 18 28.80 20.51 -10.76
CA ALA A 18 27.70 19.58 -10.61
C ALA A 18 27.53 19.26 -9.12
N LEU A 19 26.52 19.84 -8.51
CA LEU A 19 26.01 19.45 -7.20
C LEU A 19 25.27 18.11 -7.39
N THR A 20 26.00 17.00 -7.42
CA THR A 20 25.44 15.68 -7.19
C THR A 20 25.21 15.52 -5.69
N GLY A 21 24.24 16.23 -5.17
CA GLY A 21 23.69 16.01 -3.85
C GLY A 21 22.59 14.97 -3.93
N SER A 22 22.96 13.68 -4.04
CA SER A 22 22.05 12.60 -3.70
C SER A 22 21.77 12.69 -2.20
N SER A 23 20.70 13.36 -1.83
CA SER A 23 20.12 13.27 -0.50
C SER A 23 19.44 11.89 -0.40
N ALA A 24 20.23 10.84 -0.21
CA ALA A 24 19.73 9.57 0.25
C ALA A 24 19.12 9.84 1.65
N ALA A 25 17.81 9.80 1.75
CA ALA A 25 17.14 9.73 3.03
C ALA A 25 17.73 8.53 3.77
N LYS A 26 18.38 8.79 4.92
CA LYS A 26 18.99 7.77 5.76
C LYS A 26 17.88 6.84 6.21
N GLU A 27 17.86 5.62 5.67
CA GLU A 27 16.98 4.56 6.11
C GLU A 27 17.06 4.41 7.64
N PRO A 28 15.93 4.18 8.35
CA PRO A 28 16.00 3.91 9.77
C PRO A 28 16.83 2.65 9.96
N SER A 29 17.90 2.74 10.74
CA SER A 29 18.75 1.61 11.12
C SER A 29 17.91 0.62 11.94
N SER A 30 17.30 -0.36 11.29
CA SER A 30 16.90 -1.61 11.92
C SER A 30 18.18 -2.41 12.13
N ASP A 31 18.22 -3.24 13.17
CA ASP A 31 19.35 -4.13 13.53
C ASP A 31 19.70 -5.18 12.46
N GLY A 32 19.75 -4.81 11.19
CA GLY A 32 20.10 -5.66 10.05
C GLY A 32 19.09 -6.79 9.74
N LYS A 33 17.94 -6.83 10.44
CA LYS A 33 16.85 -7.77 10.13
C LYS A 33 15.89 -7.15 9.11
N PRO A 34 15.53 -7.90 8.06
CA PRO A 34 14.51 -7.46 7.11
C PRO A 34 13.18 -7.17 7.85
N GLY A 35 12.58 -6.02 7.54
CA GLY A 35 11.35 -5.56 8.20
C GLY A 35 10.12 -6.42 7.86
N ARG A 36 9.05 -6.22 8.63
CA ARG A 36 7.75 -6.89 8.47
C ARG A 36 6.72 -5.85 8.03
N ILE A 37 6.01 -6.13 6.94
CA ILE A 37 4.98 -5.26 6.41
C ILE A 37 3.61 -5.95 6.46
N MET A 38 2.56 -5.22 6.80
CA MET A 38 1.18 -5.71 6.75
C MET A 38 0.32 -4.79 5.90
N ALA A 39 -0.30 -5.34 4.88
CA ALA A 39 -1.41 -4.70 4.19
C ALA A 39 -2.72 -5.02 4.92
N ILE A 40 -3.53 -4.01 5.20
CA ILE A 40 -4.85 -4.17 5.83
C ILE A 40 -5.88 -3.53 4.90
N ALA A 41 -6.73 -4.36 4.32
CA ALA A 41 -7.71 -3.96 3.33
C ALA A 41 -9.14 -4.32 3.74
N ALA A 42 -10.10 -3.54 3.28
CA ALA A 42 -11.51 -3.85 3.45
C ALA A 42 -11.86 -5.17 2.75
N HIS A 43 -11.40 -5.34 1.50
CA HIS A 43 -11.66 -6.50 0.66
C HIS A 43 -10.36 -7.08 0.08
N PRO A 44 -10.33 -8.38 -0.23
CA PRO A 44 -9.10 -9.06 -0.67
C PRO A 44 -8.55 -8.53 -2.00
N GLY A 45 -9.45 -8.23 -2.96
CA GLY A 45 -9.08 -7.70 -4.28
C GLY A 45 -8.33 -6.37 -4.16
N ASP A 46 -8.89 -5.41 -3.41
CA ASP A 46 -8.25 -4.11 -3.21
C ASP A 46 -6.86 -4.25 -2.58
N GLY A 47 -6.76 -5.08 -1.54
CA GLY A 47 -5.48 -5.34 -0.89
C GLY A 47 -4.42 -5.91 -1.84
N MET A 48 -4.81 -6.83 -2.73
CA MET A 48 -3.89 -7.41 -3.70
C MET A 48 -3.53 -6.43 -4.81
N PHE A 49 -4.51 -5.70 -5.35
CA PHE A 49 -4.30 -4.82 -6.50
C PHE A 49 -3.50 -3.55 -6.15
N THR A 50 -3.74 -2.99 -4.95
CA THR A 50 -3.13 -1.72 -4.53
C THR A 50 -1.91 -1.88 -3.62
N MET A 51 -1.83 -2.97 -2.85
CA MET A 51 -0.80 -3.18 -1.82
C MET A 51 0.05 -4.43 -2.08
N GLY A 52 -0.44 -5.37 -2.91
CA GLY A 52 0.21 -6.66 -3.14
C GLY A 52 1.63 -6.56 -3.72
N ALA A 53 1.87 -5.59 -4.61
CA ALA A 53 3.21 -5.36 -5.16
C ALA A 53 4.20 -4.90 -4.08
N ALA A 54 3.77 -4.05 -3.14
CA ALA A 54 4.60 -3.61 -2.02
C ALA A 54 4.93 -4.77 -1.06
N LEU A 55 3.96 -5.67 -0.82
CA LEU A 55 4.20 -6.89 -0.05
C LEU A 55 5.21 -7.82 -0.73
N ALA A 56 5.05 -8.01 -2.05
CA ALA A 56 5.96 -8.84 -2.85
C ALA A 56 7.38 -8.27 -2.84
N GLN A 57 7.53 -6.95 -2.97
CA GLN A 57 8.82 -6.26 -2.95
C GLN A 57 9.52 -6.42 -1.59
N GLN A 58 8.76 -6.35 -0.48
CA GLN A 58 9.30 -6.60 0.86
C GLN A 58 9.85 -8.03 1.01
N VAL A 59 9.11 -9.02 0.50
CA VAL A 59 9.53 -10.43 0.53
C VAL A 59 10.76 -10.65 -0.36
N GLU A 60 10.83 -10.02 -1.54
CA GLU A 60 11.97 -10.09 -2.46
C GLU A 60 13.25 -9.57 -1.79
N HIS A 61 13.14 -8.56 -0.92
CA HIS A 61 14.25 -8.03 -0.13
C HIS A 61 14.52 -8.82 1.18
N GLY A 62 13.97 -10.02 1.32
CA GLY A 62 14.20 -10.91 2.46
C GLY A 62 13.39 -10.59 3.71
N GLY A 63 12.45 -9.64 3.64
CA GLY A 63 11.48 -9.34 4.68
C GLY A 63 10.29 -10.30 4.69
N SER A 64 9.24 -9.96 5.43
CA SER A 64 7.99 -10.72 5.45
C SER A 64 6.79 -9.81 5.23
N GLY A 65 5.73 -10.36 4.63
CA GLY A 65 4.49 -9.65 4.33
C GLY A 65 3.26 -10.42 4.80
N ALA A 66 2.22 -9.70 5.20
CA ALA A 66 0.89 -10.25 5.43
C ALA A 66 -0.18 -9.39 4.77
N LEU A 67 -1.23 -10.02 4.28
CA LEU A 67 -2.45 -9.38 3.78
C LEU A 67 -3.62 -9.75 4.69
N LEU A 68 -4.09 -8.76 5.47
CA LEU A 68 -5.32 -8.85 6.25
C LEU A 68 -6.49 -8.27 5.45
N SER A 69 -7.52 -9.08 5.24
CA SER A 69 -8.80 -8.66 4.66
C SER A 69 -9.87 -8.63 5.74
N LEU A 70 -10.60 -7.51 5.87
CA LEU A 70 -11.64 -7.37 6.90
C LEU A 70 -12.92 -8.11 6.52
N SER A 71 -13.27 -8.14 5.23
CA SER A 71 -14.37 -8.92 4.65
C SER A 71 -13.87 -9.70 3.42
N LEU A 72 -14.73 -10.47 2.79
CA LEU A 72 -14.38 -11.20 1.57
C LEU A 72 -14.80 -10.47 0.28
N GLY A 73 -15.47 -9.32 0.36
CA GLY A 73 -15.96 -8.61 -0.83
C GLY A 73 -17.07 -9.39 -1.56
N GLU A 74 -17.85 -10.17 -0.80
CA GLU A 74 -18.79 -11.14 -1.35
C GLU A 74 -20.00 -10.49 -2.04
N LYS A 75 -20.35 -9.28 -1.68
CA LYS A 75 -21.49 -8.57 -2.34
C LYS A 75 -21.15 -8.04 -3.73
N GLY A 76 -19.87 -8.03 -4.11
CA GLY A 76 -19.45 -7.82 -5.49
C GLY A 76 -19.76 -8.99 -6.43
N ALA A 77 -20.50 -10.00 -5.99
CA ALA A 77 -20.86 -11.19 -6.77
C ALA A 77 -21.63 -10.83 -8.05
N PRO A 78 -21.26 -11.43 -9.23
CA PRO A 78 -22.11 -11.39 -10.43
C PRO A 78 -23.49 -11.99 -10.14
N LYS A 79 -24.49 -11.59 -10.95
CA LYS A 79 -25.88 -12.00 -10.74
C LYS A 79 -26.13 -13.52 -10.72
N ASP A 80 -25.28 -14.25 -11.43
CA ASP A 80 -25.35 -15.70 -11.62
C ASP A 80 -24.53 -16.49 -10.60
N ILE A 81 -23.81 -15.82 -9.71
CA ILE A 81 -23.01 -16.46 -8.66
C ILE A 81 -23.61 -16.12 -7.29
N PRO A 82 -23.94 -17.13 -6.44
CA PRO A 82 -24.37 -16.88 -5.08
C PRO A 82 -23.32 -16.10 -4.29
N VAL A 83 -23.77 -15.10 -3.51
CA VAL A 83 -22.90 -14.21 -2.74
C VAL A 83 -21.91 -14.97 -1.87
N GLN A 84 -22.38 -15.95 -1.12
CA GLN A 84 -21.49 -16.78 -0.27
C GLN A 84 -20.43 -17.51 -1.09
N HIS A 85 -20.83 -18.12 -2.21
CA HIS A 85 -19.87 -18.82 -3.08
C HIS A 85 -18.82 -17.87 -3.67
N TYR A 86 -19.24 -16.64 -4.03
CA TYR A 86 -18.28 -15.64 -4.49
C TYR A 86 -17.28 -15.26 -3.41
N GLY A 87 -17.69 -15.12 -2.15
CA GLY A 87 -16.78 -14.90 -1.02
C GLY A 87 -15.76 -16.03 -0.86
N GLU A 88 -16.19 -17.30 -1.03
CA GLU A 88 -15.29 -18.47 -1.02
C GLU A 88 -14.27 -18.41 -2.20
N MET A 89 -14.72 -17.99 -3.38
CA MET A 89 -13.85 -17.79 -4.54
C MET A 89 -12.80 -16.70 -4.27
N GLN A 90 -13.20 -15.59 -3.65
CA GLN A 90 -12.29 -14.48 -3.29
C GLN A 90 -11.27 -14.95 -2.24
N ARG A 91 -11.66 -15.70 -1.23
CA ARG A 91 -10.75 -16.31 -0.27
C ARG A 91 -9.75 -17.23 -0.96
N ALA A 92 -10.21 -18.14 -1.80
CA ALA A 92 -9.35 -19.08 -2.52
C ALA A 92 -8.39 -18.37 -3.49
N ALA A 93 -8.83 -17.29 -4.15
CA ALA A 93 -7.99 -16.46 -4.98
C ALA A 93 -6.89 -15.80 -4.15
N THR A 94 -7.23 -15.24 -2.98
CA THR A 94 -6.30 -14.60 -2.06
C THR A 94 -5.24 -15.58 -1.56
N GLU A 95 -5.64 -16.77 -1.14
CA GLU A 95 -4.72 -17.82 -0.67
C GLU A 95 -3.73 -18.27 -1.76
N LYS A 96 -4.18 -18.33 -3.02
CA LYS A 96 -3.29 -18.62 -4.15
C LYS A 96 -2.33 -17.47 -4.44
N ALA A 97 -2.86 -16.26 -4.48
CA ALA A 97 -2.10 -15.04 -4.77
C ALA A 97 -1.01 -14.80 -3.71
N THR A 98 -1.37 -14.84 -2.44
CA THR A 98 -0.44 -14.64 -1.33
C THR A 98 0.61 -15.75 -1.26
N ARG A 99 0.24 -17.00 -1.52
CA ARG A 99 1.20 -18.11 -1.64
C ARG A 99 2.22 -17.86 -2.75
N LEU A 100 1.78 -17.41 -3.92
CA LEU A 100 2.67 -17.06 -5.03
C LEU A 100 3.66 -15.96 -4.62
N LEU A 101 3.20 -14.94 -3.88
CA LEU A 101 4.05 -13.83 -3.44
C LEU A 101 4.93 -14.15 -2.22
N GLY A 102 4.69 -15.25 -1.51
CA GLY A 102 5.36 -15.56 -0.24
C GLY A 102 4.84 -14.72 0.94
N VAL A 103 3.57 -14.36 0.91
CA VAL A 103 2.86 -13.48 1.85
C VAL A 103 1.85 -14.28 2.65
N ASP A 104 1.62 -13.95 3.92
CA ASP A 104 0.65 -14.61 4.78
C ASP A 104 -0.77 -14.02 4.59
N PRO A 105 -1.81 -14.83 4.24
CA PRO A 105 -3.18 -14.36 4.21
C PRO A 105 -3.81 -14.40 5.60
N ILE A 106 -4.51 -13.33 5.99
CA ILE A 106 -5.29 -13.26 7.23
C ILE A 106 -6.68 -12.72 6.88
N PHE A 107 -7.73 -13.29 7.49
CA PHE A 107 -9.10 -12.89 7.23
C PHE A 107 -9.84 -12.63 8.53
N LEU A 108 -10.55 -11.52 8.60
CA LEU A 108 -11.67 -11.33 9.51
C LEU A 108 -12.98 -11.72 8.80
N SER A 109 -14.11 -11.64 9.50
CA SER A 109 -15.38 -12.16 9.01
C SER A 109 -16.48 -11.09 9.02
N TYR A 110 -16.12 -9.83 8.78
CA TYR A 110 -17.13 -8.79 8.65
C TYR A 110 -17.87 -8.95 7.32
N PRO A 111 -19.21 -8.74 7.29
CA PRO A 111 -19.94 -8.73 6.04
C PRO A 111 -19.47 -7.59 5.13
N ASP A 112 -19.36 -7.86 3.83
CA ASP A 112 -19.07 -6.86 2.81
C ASP A 112 -20.15 -5.74 2.81
N ALA A 113 -19.75 -4.51 2.57
CA ALA A 113 -20.54 -3.29 2.63
C ALA A 113 -21.12 -2.96 4.04
N GLU A 114 -20.73 -3.72 5.07
CA GLU A 114 -21.22 -3.57 6.44
C GLU A 114 -20.10 -3.59 7.48
N ILE A 115 -18.83 -3.38 7.06
CA ILE A 115 -17.70 -3.32 7.99
C ILE A 115 -17.96 -2.19 9.01
N PRO A 116 -18.12 -2.50 10.32
CA PRO A 116 -18.45 -1.48 11.29
C PRO A 116 -17.19 -0.74 11.74
N PHE A 117 -17.23 0.58 11.81
CA PHE A 117 -16.23 1.34 12.55
C PHE A 117 -16.68 1.52 13.99
N ASN A 118 -16.12 0.76 14.90
CA ASN A 118 -16.33 0.82 16.33
C ASN A 118 -15.12 0.27 17.10
N GLU A 119 -15.18 0.33 18.43
CA GLU A 119 -14.08 -0.14 19.29
C GLU A 119 -13.81 -1.65 19.10
N GLU A 120 -14.84 -2.46 18.91
CA GLU A 120 -14.71 -3.91 18.72
C GLU A 120 -13.89 -4.23 17.46
N SER A 121 -14.21 -3.59 16.33
CA SER A 121 -13.50 -3.79 15.08
C SER A 121 -12.06 -3.27 15.17
N ALA A 122 -11.82 -2.14 15.82
CA ALA A 122 -10.47 -1.61 16.05
C ALA A 122 -9.64 -2.54 16.96
N LEU A 123 -10.26 -3.10 18.01
CA LEU A 123 -9.58 -4.07 18.89
C LEU A 123 -9.30 -5.40 18.19
N ALA A 124 -10.17 -5.88 17.32
CA ALA A 124 -9.92 -7.08 16.53
C ALA A 124 -8.68 -6.91 15.62
N VAL A 125 -8.56 -5.79 14.93
CA VAL A 125 -7.39 -5.46 14.11
C VAL A 125 -6.14 -5.21 14.97
N CYS A 126 -6.29 -4.58 16.15
CA CYS A 126 -5.22 -4.41 17.12
C CYS A 126 -4.61 -5.75 17.55
N ASP A 127 -5.42 -6.78 17.80
CA ASP A 127 -4.93 -8.11 18.16
C ASP A 127 -4.15 -8.76 17.02
N VAL A 128 -4.58 -8.59 15.77
CA VAL A 128 -3.83 -9.05 14.59
C VAL A 128 -2.50 -8.31 14.46
N ILE A 129 -2.47 -7.00 14.67
CA ILE A 129 -1.23 -6.21 14.68
C ILE A 129 -0.28 -6.70 15.79
N ARG A 130 -0.77 -6.92 17.00
CA ARG A 130 0.05 -7.45 18.12
C ARG A 130 0.56 -8.86 17.86
N GLN A 131 -0.21 -9.68 17.14
CA GLN A 131 0.19 -11.04 16.78
C GLN A 131 1.27 -11.04 15.70
N TYR A 132 1.02 -10.33 14.59
CA TYR A 132 1.94 -10.31 13.44
C TYR A 132 3.17 -9.44 13.69
N LYS A 133 3.04 -8.35 14.45
CA LYS A 133 4.08 -7.37 14.79
C LYS A 133 4.70 -6.69 13.56
N PRO A 134 3.91 -6.00 12.72
CA PRO A 134 4.43 -5.31 11.55
C PRO A 134 5.21 -4.04 11.95
N ASP A 135 6.32 -3.77 11.28
CA ASP A 135 7.02 -2.49 11.38
C ASP A 135 6.28 -1.41 10.58
N VAL A 136 5.68 -1.82 9.46
CA VAL A 136 4.96 -0.94 8.53
C VAL A 136 3.57 -1.53 8.25
N VAL A 137 2.57 -0.66 8.23
CA VAL A 137 1.21 -0.96 7.77
C VAL A 137 0.89 -0.17 6.51
N ILE A 138 0.29 -0.82 5.52
CA ILE A 138 -0.33 -0.15 4.35
C ILE A 138 -1.83 -0.38 4.43
N THR A 139 -2.63 0.66 4.18
CA THR A 139 -4.09 0.55 4.22
C THR A 139 -4.75 1.54 3.24
N HIS A 140 -6.08 1.62 3.26
CA HIS A 140 -6.85 2.55 2.45
C HIS A 140 -6.70 4.00 2.90
N TRP A 141 -6.82 4.93 1.93
CA TRP A 141 -6.97 6.35 2.20
C TRP A 141 -8.41 6.70 2.61
N SER A 142 -8.56 7.71 3.46
CA SER A 142 -9.87 8.15 3.95
C SER A 142 -10.74 8.86 2.90
N GLY A 143 -10.12 9.36 1.82
CA GLY A 143 -10.80 10.06 0.74
C GLY A 143 -11.47 9.16 -0.29
N SER A 144 -11.49 7.86 -0.07
CA SER A 144 -12.26 6.90 -0.89
C SER A 144 -13.76 7.18 -0.81
N TRP A 145 -14.49 7.00 -1.91
CA TRP A 145 -15.94 7.05 -1.90
C TRP A 145 -16.59 5.75 -1.37
N HIS A 146 -15.83 4.65 -1.28
CA HIS A 146 -16.32 3.39 -0.75
C HIS A 146 -16.36 3.42 0.78
N LYS A 147 -17.54 3.21 1.35
CA LYS A 147 -17.77 3.24 2.81
C LYS A 147 -16.82 2.31 3.58
N ASP A 148 -16.66 1.08 3.11
CA ASP A 148 -15.82 0.10 3.81
C ASP A 148 -14.33 0.47 3.77
N HIS A 149 -13.86 1.13 2.70
CA HIS A 149 -12.49 1.66 2.65
C HIS A 149 -12.30 2.80 3.67
N GLN A 150 -13.28 3.71 3.78
CA GLN A 150 -13.25 4.75 4.82
C GLN A 150 -13.25 4.16 6.23
N ASN A 151 -14.11 3.17 6.48
CA ASN A 151 -14.16 2.49 7.77
C ASN A 151 -12.89 1.71 8.06
N CYS A 152 -12.31 1.02 7.06
CA CYS A 152 -11.02 0.34 7.19
C CYS A 152 -9.90 1.31 7.57
N HIS A 153 -9.82 2.48 6.92
CA HIS A 153 -8.88 3.54 7.28
C HIS A 153 -8.99 3.92 8.76
N LEU A 154 -10.21 4.20 9.24
CA LEU A 154 -10.45 4.61 10.62
C LEU A 154 -10.14 3.48 11.62
N ILE A 155 -10.53 2.25 11.30
CA ILE A 155 -10.22 1.06 12.10
C ILE A 155 -8.72 0.88 12.25
N VAL A 156 -7.97 0.96 11.16
CA VAL A 156 -6.51 0.74 11.17
C VAL A 156 -5.79 1.83 11.97
N ARG A 157 -6.22 3.09 11.84
CA ARG A 157 -5.65 4.20 12.62
C ARG A 157 -5.81 3.95 14.13
N ASP A 158 -7.02 3.62 14.57
CA ASP A 158 -7.32 3.36 15.98
C ASP A 158 -6.66 2.06 16.46
N ALA A 159 -6.65 1.01 15.64
CA ALA A 159 -6.00 -0.27 15.95
C ALA A 159 -4.49 -0.14 16.12
N ALA A 160 -3.81 0.63 15.27
CA ALA A 160 -2.37 0.87 15.39
C ALA A 160 -2.03 1.65 16.66
N PHE A 161 -2.87 2.64 17.02
CA PHE A 161 -2.75 3.35 18.30
C PHE A 161 -2.94 2.39 19.48
N TYR A 162 -4.02 1.59 19.50
CA TYR A 162 -4.28 0.62 20.56
C TYR A 162 -3.21 -0.46 20.67
N ALA A 163 -2.66 -0.91 19.54
CA ALA A 163 -1.61 -1.92 19.53
C ALA A 163 -0.36 -1.47 20.29
N GLY A 164 -0.01 -0.18 20.21
CA GLY A 164 1.14 0.41 20.92
C GLY A 164 0.91 0.71 22.41
N LEU A 165 -0.35 0.72 22.87
CA LEU A 165 -0.66 1.09 24.26
C LEU A 165 -0.31 -0.03 25.25
N ALA A 166 0.72 0.19 26.07
CA ALA A 166 1.14 -0.77 27.09
C ALA A 166 0.10 -0.96 28.20
N THR A 167 -0.74 0.05 28.45
CA THR A 167 -1.80 0.04 29.47
C THR A 167 -3.09 -0.62 29.01
N LEU A 168 -3.23 -0.87 27.69
CA LEU A 168 -4.39 -1.58 27.14
C LEU A 168 -4.22 -3.09 27.33
N SER A 169 -5.01 -3.66 28.26
CA SER A 169 -4.96 -5.11 28.55
C SER A 169 -5.52 -5.92 27.36
N ARG A 170 -4.66 -6.67 26.71
CA ARG A 170 -4.99 -7.64 25.65
C ARG A 170 -4.21 -8.94 25.90
N SER A 171 -4.57 -10.02 25.20
CA SER A 171 -3.90 -11.32 25.34
C SER A 171 -2.44 -11.32 24.86
N LEU A 172 -2.07 -10.41 23.96
CA LEU A 172 -0.71 -10.28 23.43
C LEU A 172 -0.05 -8.97 23.92
N PRO A 173 1.28 -8.97 24.06
CA PRO A 173 2.01 -7.78 24.49
C PRO A 173 1.86 -6.64 23.47
N PRO A 174 2.05 -5.38 23.91
CA PRO A 174 1.94 -4.22 23.04
C PRO A 174 3.00 -4.28 21.92
N HIS A 175 2.62 -3.74 20.76
CA HIS A 175 3.48 -3.59 19.61
C HIS A 175 3.20 -2.25 18.92
N SER A 176 4.22 -1.43 18.70
CA SER A 176 4.10 -0.14 18.02
C SER A 176 4.42 -0.30 16.52
N VAL A 177 3.50 0.10 15.68
CA VAL A 177 3.72 0.25 14.24
C VAL A 177 4.59 1.49 14.00
N SER A 178 5.70 1.34 13.27
CA SER A 178 6.63 2.44 13.03
C SER A 178 6.13 3.42 11.97
N ARG A 179 5.42 2.91 10.94
CA ARG A 179 4.90 3.71 9.82
C ARG A 179 3.58 3.18 9.31
N ILE A 180 2.70 4.10 8.93
CA ILE A 180 1.46 3.80 8.20
C ILE A 180 1.51 4.53 6.87
N TYR A 181 1.21 3.81 5.79
CA TYR A 181 1.04 4.35 4.46
C TYR A 181 -0.37 4.08 3.94
N TYR A 182 -0.83 4.94 3.07
CA TYR A 182 -2.08 4.77 2.32
C TYR A 182 -1.75 4.42 0.88
N ALA A 183 -2.42 3.39 0.36
CA ALA A 183 -2.22 2.93 -1.01
C ALA A 183 -3.04 3.73 -2.01
N ASP A 184 -2.53 3.85 -3.24
CA ASP A 184 -3.20 4.49 -4.37
C ASP A 184 -4.32 3.57 -4.89
N ASN A 185 -5.57 4.02 -4.79
CA ASN A 185 -6.74 3.28 -5.24
C ASN A 185 -7.58 4.15 -6.20
N TRP A 186 -8.15 3.55 -7.24
CA TRP A 186 -9.02 4.24 -8.21
C TRP A 186 -10.25 4.89 -7.57
N GLU A 187 -10.66 4.45 -6.40
CA GLU A 187 -11.78 4.96 -5.61
C GLU A 187 -11.43 6.16 -4.73
N ASP A 188 -10.16 6.55 -4.67
CA ASP A 188 -9.70 7.66 -3.82
C ASP A 188 -9.98 9.00 -4.48
N ALA A 189 -11.25 9.43 -4.38
CA ALA A 189 -11.78 10.59 -5.10
C ALA A 189 -11.22 11.94 -4.64
N THR A 190 -10.65 12.02 -3.42
CA THR A 190 -10.21 13.30 -2.84
C THR A 190 -8.90 13.21 -2.07
N ASN A 191 -8.04 14.19 -2.32
CA ASN A 191 -6.85 14.50 -1.51
C ASN A 191 -5.84 13.35 -1.33
N PHE A 192 -5.81 12.34 -2.21
CA PHE A 192 -4.69 11.42 -2.26
C PHE A 192 -3.51 12.10 -2.96
N VAL A 193 -2.46 12.40 -2.22
CA VAL A 193 -1.24 13.04 -2.72
C VAL A 193 -0.05 12.15 -2.39
N PRO A 194 0.40 11.30 -3.31
CA PRO A 194 1.49 10.39 -3.04
C PRO A 194 2.80 11.15 -2.81
N ASP A 195 3.56 10.71 -1.83
CA ASP A 195 4.88 11.23 -1.46
C ASP A 195 5.98 10.16 -1.47
N THR A 196 5.59 8.90 -1.59
CA THR A 196 6.49 7.75 -1.56
C THR A 196 6.23 6.88 -2.79
N TYR A 197 7.29 6.57 -3.54
CA TYR A 197 7.23 5.73 -4.73
C TYR A 197 8.13 4.52 -4.52
N LEU A 198 7.55 3.34 -4.55
CA LEU A 198 8.27 2.09 -4.39
C LEU A 198 8.49 1.45 -5.75
N ASP A 199 9.76 1.23 -6.12
CA ASP A 199 10.12 0.45 -7.30
C ASP A 199 9.65 -0.99 -7.13
N ILE A 200 8.91 -1.49 -8.12
CA ILE A 200 8.37 -2.86 -8.14
C ILE A 200 8.83 -3.67 -9.35
N GLU A 201 9.84 -3.20 -10.09
CA GLU A 201 10.31 -3.85 -11.32
C GLU A 201 10.61 -5.34 -11.10
N ALA A 202 11.31 -5.66 -10.02
CA ALA A 202 11.72 -7.04 -9.72
C ALA A 202 10.53 -7.99 -9.46
N VAL A 203 9.37 -7.46 -9.06
CA VAL A 203 8.21 -8.25 -8.67
C VAL A 203 6.97 -7.98 -9.53
N TYR A 204 7.07 -7.08 -10.51
CA TYR A 204 5.94 -6.63 -11.31
C TYR A 204 5.18 -7.77 -11.97
N GLU A 205 5.85 -8.63 -12.71
CA GLU A 205 5.23 -9.76 -13.41
C GLU A 205 4.62 -10.77 -12.41
N LYS A 206 5.28 -11.00 -11.29
CA LYS A 206 4.80 -11.90 -10.24
C LYS A 206 3.55 -11.35 -9.56
N TRP A 207 3.50 -10.03 -9.34
CA TRP A 207 2.30 -9.37 -8.82
C TRP A 207 1.14 -9.42 -9.80
N LEU A 208 1.36 -9.18 -11.11
CA LEU A 208 0.30 -9.35 -12.12
C LEU A 208 -0.26 -10.77 -12.13
N GLN A 209 0.60 -11.79 -12.06
CA GLN A 209 0.17 -13.19 -11.95
C GLN A 209 -0.64 -13.46 -10.69
N ALA A 210 -0.30 -12.83 -9.57
CA ALA A 210 -1.06 -12.94 -8.32
C ALA A 210 -2.44 -12.28 -8.45
N CYS A 211 -2.52 -11.11 -9.07
CA CYS A 211 -3.79 -10.43 -9.36
C CYS A 211 -4.69 -11.25 -10.29
N ASP A 212 -4.10 -12.01 -11.21
CA ASP A 212 -4.84 -12.80 -12.21
C ASP A 212 -5.63 -13.99 -11.61
N PHE A 213 -5.41 -14.35 -10.35
CA PHE A 213 -6.28 -15.30 -9.65
C PHE A 213 -7.68 -14.75 -9.36
N TYR A 214 -7.86 -13.41 -9.36
CA TYR A 214 -9.14 -12.78 -9.07
C TYR A 214 -9.98 -12.60 -10.35
N PRO A 215 -11.23 -13.11 -10.39
CA PRO A 215 -12.08 -12.95 -11.57
C PRO A 215 -12.29 -11.50 -11.98
N MET A 216 -12.44 -10.59 -11.01
CA MET A 216 -12.62 -9.16 -11.27
C MET A 216 -11.41 -8.52 -11.97
N TRP A 217 -10.19 -8.95 -11.68
CA TRP A 217 -8.97 -8.48 -12.34
C TRP A 217 -9.01 -8.71 -13.85
N ARG A 218 -9.53 -9.86 -14.26
CA ARG A 218 -9.65 -10.24 -15.66
C ARG A 218 -10.92 -9.70 -16.35
N GLY A 219 -11.68 -8.82 -15.69
CA GLY A 219 -12.92 -8.26 -16.23
C GLY A 219 -14.10 -9.23 -16.29
N GLN A 220 -14.07 -10.33 -15.54
CA GLN A 220 -15.17 -11.30 -15.46
C GLN A 220 -16.32 -10.83 -14.55
N THR A 221 -16.07 -9.81 -13.75
CA THR A 221 -17.04 -9.22 -12.84
C THR A 221 -16.96 -7.69 -12.90
N GLY A 222 -18.12 -7.03 -12.90
CA GLY A 222 -18.20 -5.58 -12.92
C GLY A 222 -17.83 -4.94 -14.28
N PHE A 223 -17.77 -3.61 -14.28
CA PHE A 223 -17.49 -2.80 -15.48
C PHE A 223 -16.07 -2.23 -15.51
N PHE A 224 -15.40 -2.22 -14.35
CA PHE A 224 -14.10 -1.58 -14.20
C PHE A 224 -12.96 -2.47 -14.73
N ARG A 225 -12.06 -1.87 -15.48
CA ARG A 225 -10.95 -2.57 -16.12
C ARG A 225 -9.73 -2.57 -15.21
N TYR A 226 -9.76 -3.37 -14.14
CA TYR A 226 -8.74 -3.39 -13.09
C TYR A 226 -7.33 -3.63 -13.62
N ASN A 227 -7.14 -4.64 -14.48
CA ASN A 227 -5.84 -4.94 -15.06
C ASN A 227 -5.28 -3.73 -15.83
N ASP A 228 -6.07 -3.15 -16.75
CA ASP A 228 -5.61 -2.03 -17.55
C ASP A 228 -5.30 -0.81 -16.70
N TYR A 229 -6.13 -0.55 -15.68
CA TYR A 229 -5.95 0.60 -14.79
C TYR A 229 -4.66 0.47 -13.98
N TYR A 230 -4.50 -0.60 -13.21
CA TYR A 230 -3.36 -0.72 -12.29
C TYR A 230 -2.04 -0.99 -13.02
N SER A 231 -2.06 -1.69 -14.18
CA SER A 231 -0.88 -1.81 -15.02
C SER A 231 -0.43 -0.45 -15.56
N SER A 232 -1.37 0.36 -16.09
CA SER A 232 -1.08 1.71 -16.56
C SER A 232 -0.64 2.64 -15.44
N LEU A 233 -1.28 2.54 -14.27
CA LEU A 233 -0.94 3.32 -13.08
C LEU A 233 0.51 3.03 -12.64
N SER A 234 0.92 1.77 -12.62
CA SER A 234 2.28 1.39 -12.24
C SER A 234 3.33 1.96 -13.19
N ILE A 235 3.06 2.01 -14.49
CA ILE A 235 3.91 2.66 -15.49
C ILE A 235 3.98 4.18 -15.25
N MET A 236 2.81 4.82 -15.05
CA MET A 236 2.74 6.26 -14.78
C MET A 236 3.51 6.63 -13.51
N ARG A 237 3.34 5.87 -12.43
CA ARG A 237 4.08 6.08 -11.16
C ARG A 237 5.57 5.80 -11.33
N GLY A 238 5.92 4.82 -12.16
CA GLY A 238 7.31 4.57 -12.56
C GLY A 238 7.93 5.77 -13.28
N CYS A 239 7.26 6.34 -14.27
CA CYS A 239 7.72 7.55 -14.97
C CYS A 239 7.98 8.73 -14.01
N LEU A 240 7.10 8.92 -13.00
CA LEU A 240 7.23 10.02 -12.04
C LEU A 240 8.39 9.82 -11.06
N SER A 241 8.84 8.59 -10.84
CA SER A 241 9.91 8.24 -9.90
C SER A 241 11.22 7.81 -10.56
N GLY A 242 11.27 7.78 -11.90
CA GLY A 242 12.46 7.34 -12.65
C GLY A 242 12.64 5.82 -12.70
N ASN A 243 11.59 5.05 -12.39
CA ASN A 243 11.55 3.59 -12.46
C ASN A 243 10.73 3.15 -13.68
N LYS A 244 10.81 1.88 -14.04
CA LYS A 244 9.96 1.31 -15.10
C LYS A 244 8.54 1.07 -14.60
N HIS A 245 8.41 0.49 -13.41
CA HIS A 245 7.15 0.28 -12.70
C HIS A 245 7.28 0.70 -11.24
N ALA A 246 6.29 1.40 -10.71
CA ALA A 246 6.25 1.76 -9.30
C ALA A 246 4.81 1.70 -8.76
N VAL A 247 4.68 1.50 -7.47
CA VAL A 247 3.45 1.82 -6.72
C VAL A 247 3.67 3.09 -5.93
N ALA A 248 2.62 3.90 -5.82
CA ALA A 248 2.66 5.13 -5.06
C ALA A 248 1.93 4.96 -3.74
N LEU A 249 2.51 5.52 -2.69
CA LEU A 249 1.98 5.52 -1.35
C LEU A 249 1.95 6.96 -0.83
N MET A 250 1.03 7.25 0.07
CA MET A 250 0.98 8.50 0.81
C MET A 250 1.27 8.22 2.28
N SER A 251 2.23 8.93 2.86
CA SER A 251 2.55 8.82 4.28
C SER A 251 1.41 9.37 5.14
N SER A 252 1.18 8.76 6.31
CA SER A 252 0.27 9.34 7.29
C SER A 252 0.72 10.75 7.66
N PRO A 253 -0.18 11.75 7.71
CA PRO A 253 0.17 13.14 8.06
C PRO A 253 0.91 13.28 9.38
N GLU A 254 0.61 12.44 10.37
CA GLU A 254 1.26 12.45 11.67
C GLU A 254 2.74 12.03 11.59
N GLN A 255 3.11 11.29 10.55
CA GLN A 255 4.47 10.79 10.33
C GLN A 255 5.33 11.74 9.50
N GLN A 256 4.73 12.73 8.85
CA GLN A 256 5.44 13.76 8.10
C GLN A 256 6.14 14.77 9.03
N MET A 257 5.84 14.75 10.33
CA MET A 257 6.51 15.58 11.30
C MET A 257 7.89 15.00 11.64
N SER A 258 8.95 15.60 11.14
CA SER A 258 10.30 15.27 11.55
C SER A 258 10.60 15.83 12.96
N ARG A 259 11.29 15.04 13.80
CA ARG A 259 11.79 15.50 15.11
C ARG A 259 13.32 15.48 15.07
N PRO A 260 13.96 16.47 14.45
CA PRO A 260 15.42 16.51 14.42
C PRO A 260 15.96 16.69 15.84
N ARG A 261 17.06 15.99 16.16
CA ARG A 261 17.75 16.14 17.45
C ARG A 261 18.56 17.43 17.53
N SER A 262 18.83 18.05 16.38
CA SER A 262 19.50 19.37 16.23
C SER A 262 19.09 20.00 14.90
N LEU A 263 19.10 21.32 14.82
CA LEU A 263 18.99 22.09 13.58
C LEU A 263 20.37 22.50 13.14
#